data_8be9c137e8a287b652eaec81672f567f
#
_entry.id   8be9c137e8a287b652eaec81672f567f
#
_cell.length_a   1.000
_cell.length_b   1.000
_cell.length_c   1.000
_cell.angle_alpha   90.00
_cell.angle_beta   90.00
_cell.angle_gamma   90.00
#
_symmetry.space_group_name_H-M   'P 1'
#
loop_
_entity.id
_entity.type
_entity.pdbx_description
1 polymer ?
#
loop_
_entity_poly.entity_id
_entity_poly.type
_entity_poly.pdbx_seq_one_letter_code
_entity_poly.pdbx_strand_id
1 'polypeptide(L)'
;MNGRLAGYRRVSRIKKWSYAAVVLLLIGIGSGLFYDPASGVFSGQQGIVTGENLPGAKRHAILTLGDGTEIDLKDEVARMNLSKRQEAPHVGEGALSYRSVTDSVQLSEYHTLQVPRGGEYVLVLADGSEVLLNAESKLTFPVVFREKERRVYLEGEAYFKVKKNPACPFFVEVKPLEVEVTGTTFGIRAYPDETDVLTTLETGTVRVRNGEAEVNLSPDRQAIFDRSTTTLSVGEVDTDLFLAWKDGRIIFDDCPLEKILAEIGRWYDLDIFYAREEVRSYRFSLNIKRHETFGEVLKLLEAAGQIGFEVNGNTIVVR
;
A
#
# COMPACT_ATOMS: atom_id res chain seq x y z
N MET A 1 0.30 29.69 -15.63
CA MET A 1 0.84 28.87 -14.53
C MET A 1 0.47 27.42 -14.81
N ASN A 2 1.22 26.81 -15.75
CA ASN A 2 0.96 25.44 -16.22
C ASN A 2 2.29 24.68 -16.10
N GLY A 3 2.39 23.81 -15.12
CA GLY A 3 3.67 23.13 -15.06
C GLY A 3 3.90 22.16 -13.92
N ARG A 4 2.96 21.24 -13.62
CA ARG A 4 3.26 20.03 -12.83
C ARG A 4 2.31 18.85 -13.05
N LEU A 5 1.42 18.89 -14.03
CA LEU A 5 0.63 17.74 -14.47
C LEU A 5 1.35 16.87 -15.53
N ALA A 6 2.66 17.05 -15.69
CA ALA A 6 3.46 16.31 -16.64
C ALA A 6 3.99 15.02 -16.00
N GLY A 7 3.21 13.96 -16.02
CA GLY A 7 3.69 12.64 -15.59
C GLY A 7 2.71 11.51 -15.77
N TYR A 8 1.43 11.78 -15.79
CA TYR A 8 0.43 10.73 -16.00
C TYR A 8 -0.28 10.92 -17.35
N ARG A 9 0.37 10.50 -18.43
CA ARG A 9 -0.24 10.51 -19.75
C ARG A 9 -1.25 9.38 -19.85
N ARG A 10 -2.45 9.74 -20.36
CA ARG A 10 -3.53 8.88 -20.79
C ARG A 10 -2.99 7.78 -21.71
N VAL A 11 -2.90 6.54 -21.22
CA VAL A 11 -2.69 5.37 -22.08
C VAL A 11 -4.04 5.11 -22.77
N SER A 12 -4.15 5.51 -24.05
CA SER A 12 -5.32 5.22 -24.85
C SER A 12 -5.54 3.70 -24.91
N ARG A 13 -6.80 3.26 -24.78
CA ARG A 13 -7.27 1.86 -24.84
C ARG A 13 -6.98 1.11 -26.14
N ILE A 14 -6.09 1.61 -26.99
CA ILE A 14 -5.78 1.02 -28.30
C ILE A 14 -4.30 0.59 -28.25
N LYS A 15 -4.02 -0.63 -27.85
CA LYS A 15 -2.87 -1.50 -28.17
C LYS A 15 -2.65 -2.63 -27.15
N LYS A 16 -3.71 -3.33 -26.74
CA LYS A 16 -3.54 -4.54 -25.92
C LYS A 16 -3.03 -5.78 -26.67
N TRP A 17 -2.71 -5.69 -27.97
CA TRP A 17 -2.40 -6.87 -28.81
C TRP A 17 -1.00 -6.92 -29.41
N SER A 18 -0.12 -5.92 -29.17
CA SER A 18 1.19 -5.88 -29.82
C SER A 18 2.37 -6.31 -28.94
N TYR A 19 2.21 -6.42 -27.64
CA TYR A 19 3.32 -6.75 -26.74
C TYR A 19 3.48 -8.23 -26.38
N ALA A 20 2.46 -9.05 -26.64
CA ALA A 20 2.53 -10.50 -26.43
C ALA A 20 3.49 -11.25 -27.39
N ALA A 21 3.81 -10.65 -28.55
CA ALA A 21 4.66 -11.28 -29.56
C ALA A 21 6.17 -11.07 -29.33
N VAL A 22 6.57 -10.01 -28.61
CA VAL A 22 8.00 -9.69 -28.41
C VAL A 22 8.60 -10.46 -27.23
N VAL A 23 7.77 -10.79 -26.20
CA VAL A 23 8.26 -11.54 -25.02
C VAL A 23 8.51 -13.01 -25.32
N LEU A 24 7.80 -13.61 -26.27
CA LEU A 24 8.00 -15.03 -26.64
C LEU A 24 9.19 -15.30 -27.58
N LEU A 25 9.77 -14.25 -28.19
CA LEU A 25 10.92 -14.40 -29.11
C LEU A 25 12.27 -14.33 -28.37
N LEU A 26 12.32 -13.85 -27.14
CA LEU A 26 13.54 -13.77 -26.34
C LEU A 26 13.81 -15.00 -25.48
N ILE A 27 12.85 -15.89 -25.32
CA ILE A 27 13.02 -17.14 -24.55
C ILE A 27 13.56 -18.29 -25.41
N GLY A 28 13.53 -18.17 -26.75
CA GLY A 28 13.85 -19.26 -27.68
C GLY A 28 15.29 -19.32 -28.20
N ILE A 29 16.16 -18.34 -27.95
CA ILE A 29 17.49 -18.26 -28.57
C ILE A 29 18.66 -18.37 -27.59
N GLY A 30 18.41 -18.53 -26.28
CA GLY A 30 19.46 -18.57 -25.24
C GLY A 30 19.98 -19.95 -24.81
N SER A 31 19.55 -21.08 -25.41
CA SER A 31 19.92 -22.41 -24.94
C SER A 31 20.86 -23.18 -25.89
N GLY A 32 21.84 -22.53 -26.44
CA GLY A 32 22.83 -23.26 -27.21
C GLY A 32 23.99 -22.38 -27.60
N LEU A 33 25.14 -22.68 -27.03
CA LEU A 33 26.48 -22.18 -27.31
C LEU A 33 27.07 -21.33 -26.18
N PHE A 34 27.77 -22.03 -25.29
CA PHE A 34 29.11 -21.72 -24.81
C PHE A 34 29.39 -22.59 -23.57
N TYR A 35 29.80 -23.81 -23.85
CA TYR A 35 30.52 -24.63 -22.88
C TYR A 35 31.99 -24.50 -23.24
N ASP A 36 32.76 -23.81 -22.40
CA ASP A 36 34.22 -23.84 -22.47
C ASP A 36 34.79 -24.19 -21.07
N PRO A 37 35.39 -25.39 -20.90
CA PRO A 37 35.94 -25.79 -19.63
C PRO A 37 37.45 -25.60 -19.62
N ALA A 38 37.96 -24.41 -19.42
CA ALA A 38 39.32 -24.17 -18.92
C ALA A 38 39.68 -22.70 -18.80
N SER A 39 39.57 -22.15 -17.60
CA SER A 39 40.62 -21.29 -17.06
C SER A 39 40.30 -20.97 -15.59
N GLY A 40 41.22 -21.41 -14.74
CA GLY A 40 41.09 -21.35 -13.30
C GLY A 40 41.37 -19.98 -12.69
N VAL A 41 40.98 -19.92 -11.44
CA VAL A 41 41.54 -19.10 -10.36
C VAL A 41 41.26 -17.59 -10.44
N PHE A 42 40.17 -17.16 -9.80
CA PHE A 42 40.27 -16.06 -8.83
C PHE A 42 39.32 -16.38 -7.65
N SER A 43 39.94 -16.81 -6.55
CA SER A 43 39.34 -16.93 -5.25
C SER A 43 39.08 -15.55 -4.68
N GLY A 44 37.82 -15.20 -4.58
CA GLY A 44 37.31 -14.04 -3.88
C GLY A 44 35.87 -14.34 -3.52
N GLN A 45 35.66 -15.29 -2.58
CA GLN A 45 34.35 -15.49 -1.96
C GLN A 45 34.01 -14.27 -1.11
N GLN A 46 33.44 -13.26 -1.77
CA GLN A 46 32.46 -12.40 -1.09
C GLN A 46 31.12 -13.09 -1.28
N GLY A 47 30.63 -13.71 -0.23
CA GLY A 47 29.31 -14.28 -0.18
C GLY A 47 28.30 -13.17 -0.44
N ILE A 48 27.77 -13.14 -1.67
CA ILE A 48 26.52 -12.47 -1.97
C ILE A 48 25.51 -13.23 -1.12
N VAL A 49 25.10 -12.65 -0.01
CA VAL A 49 23.90 -13.10 0.71
C VAL A 49 22.77 -12.72 -0.25
N THR A 50 22.40 -13.69 -1.09
CA THR A 50 21.26 -13.56 -1.97
C THR A 50 20.04 -13.32 -1.11
N GLY A 51 19.41 -12.16 -1.25
CA GLY A 51 18.11 -11.81 -0.64
C GLY A 51 16.97 -12.67 -1.21
N GLU A 52 17.26 -13.93 -1.54
CA GLU A 52 16.37 -14.84 -2.25
C GLU A 52 15.13 -15.26 -1.46
N ASN A 53 15.04 -14.96 -0.16
CA ASN A 53 13.97 -15.47 0.69
C ASN A 53 13.36 -14.44 1.65
N LEU A 54 13.31 -13.17 1.30
CA LEU A 54 12.49 -12.25 2.08
C LEU A 54 11.03 -12.52 1.73
N PRO A 55 10.24 -13.05 2.69
CA PRO A 55 8.85 -13.38 2.44
C PRO A 55 8.08 -12.08 2.16
N GLY A 56 7.23 -12.10 1.15
CA GLY A 56 6.27 -11.03 0.90
C GLY A 56 5.39 -10.73 2.12
N ALA A 57 4.57 -9.69 2.03
CA ALA A 57 3.76 -9.17 3.13
C ALA A 57 3.05 -10.27 3.92
N LYS A 58 3.25 -10.24 5.23
CA LYS A 58 2.61 -11.14 6.19
C LYS A 58 1.36 -10.48 6.73
N ARG A 59 0.33 -11.27 7.00
CA ARG A 59 -0.83 -10.79 7.74
C ARG A 59 -0.45 -10.57 9.20
N HIS A 60 -0.02 -9.35 9.49
CA HIS A 60 0.45 -8.94 10.81
C HIS A 60 -0.08 -7.55 11.16
N ALA A 61 -0.66 -7.43 12.34
CA ALA A 61 -1.09 -6.15 12.90
C ALA A 61 -1.03 -6.18 14.43
N ILE A 62 -0.93 -5.00 15.01
CA ILE A 62 -1.00 -4.74 16.45
C ILE A 62 -2.30 -3.99 16.72
N LEU A 63 -3.12 -4.52 17.61
CA LEU A 63 -4.35 -3.88 18.07
C LEU A 63 -4.10 -3.20 19.41
N THR A 64 -4.30 -1.89 19.49
CA THR A 64 -4.32 -1.13 20.74
C THR A 64 -5.76 -0.88 21.14
N LEU A 65 -6.14 -1.32 22.32
CA LEU A 65 -7.48 -1.13 22.91
C LEU A 65 -7.60 0.27 23.53
N GLY A 66 -8.83 0.68 23.88
CA GLY A 66 -9.10 1.98 24.49
C GLY A 66 -8.42 2.19 25.85
N ASP A 67 -8.09 1.12 26.58
CA ASP A 67 -7.31 1.14 27.82
C ASP A 67 -5.79 1.24 27.61
N GLY A 68 -5.32 1.30 26.35
CA GLY A 68 -3.91 1.32 25.98
C GLY A 68 -3.24 -0.06 25.92
N THR A 69 -3.98 -1.15 26.15
CA THR A 69 -3.44 -2.51 26.01
C THR A 69 -3.10 -2.81 24.55
N GLU A 70 -1.85 -3.20 24.27
CA GLU A 70 -1.41 -3.64 22.96
C GLU A 70 -1.48 -5.17 22.83
N ILE A 71 -1.98 -5.63 21.69
CA ILE A 71 -2.20 -7.04 21.36
C ILE A 71 -1.60 -7.31 19.99
N ASP A 72 -0.50 -8.09 19.95
CA ASP A 72 0.03 -8.59 18.68
C ASP A 72 -0.89 -9.67 18.12
N LEU A 73 -1.55 -9.38 16.99
CA LEU A 73 -2.49 -10.30 16.35
C LEU A 73 -1.80 -11.48 15.65
N LYS A 74 -0.47 -11.53 15.63
CA LYS A 74 0.32 -12.70 15.23
C LYS A 74 0.46 -13.70 16.36
N ASP A 75 0.43 -13.25 17.62
CA ASP A 75 0.52 -14.11 18.80
C ASP A 75 -0.81 -14.84 19.05
N GLU A 76 -0.78 -16.17 18.96
CA GLU A 76 -1.96 -17.01 19.14
C GLU A 76 -2.52 -16.94 20.58
N VAL A 77 -1.64 -16.84 21.59
CA VAL A 77 -2.04 -16.71 22.99
C VAL A 77 -2.71 -15.35 23.25
N ALA A 78 -2.15 -14.28 22.66
CA ALA A 78 -2.71 -12.94 22.77
C ALA A 78 -4.11 -12.88 22.10
N ARG A 79 -4.27 -13.47 20.90
CA ARG A 79 -5.58 -13.60 20.22
C ARG A 79 -6.59 -14.39 21.04
N MET A 80 -6.17 -15.52 21.63
CA MET A 80 -7.03 -16.34 22.49
C MET A 80 -7.48 -15.56 23.75
N ASN A 81 -6.61 -14.78 24.36
CA ASN A 81 -6.94 -13.94 25.51
C ASN A 81 -7.88 -12.79 25.13
N LEU A 82 -7.68 -12.19 23.95
CA LEU A 82 -8.61 -11.19 23.41
C LEU A 82 -10.01 -11.77 23.23
N SER A 83 -10.14 -12.96 22.64
CA SER A 83 -11.44 -13.60 22.37
C SER A 83 -12.23 -13.99 23.64
N LYS A 84 -11.59 -14.05 24.82
CA LYS A 84 -12.24 -14.30 26.12
C LYS A 84 -12.82 -13.04 26.77
N ARG A 85 -12.45 -11.84 26.26
CA ARG A 85 -13.03 -10.59 26.79
C ARG A 85 -14.50 -10.51 26.38
N GLN A 86 -15.30 -9.93 27.25
CA GLN A 86 -16.70 -9.64 26.95
C GLN A 86 -16.74 -8.64 25.79
N GLU A 87 -17.50 -8.95 24.72
CA GLU A 87 -17.62 -8.09 23.52
C GLU A 87 -16.33 -7.96 22.69
N ALA A 88 -15.48 -8.99 22.72
CA ALA A 88 -14.27 -9.01 21.92
C ALA A 88 -14.58 -9.06 20.40
N PRO A 89 -13.75 -8.42 19.59
CA PRO A 89 -13.82 -8.62 18.14
C PRO A 89 -13.45 -10.06 17.78
N HIS A 90 -14.01 -10.56 16.70
CA HIS A 90 -13.62 -11.86 16.16
C HIS A 90 -12.29 -11.74 15.41
N VAL A 91 -11.30 -12.54 15.80
CA VAL A 91 -9.98 -12.58 15.16
C VAL A 91 -9.87 -13.83 14.29
N GLY A 92 -9.83 -13.63 12.97
CA GLY A 92 -9.56 -14.69 11.99
C GLY A 92 -8.11 -14.69 11.51
N GLU A 93 -7.78 -15.55 10.53
CA GLU A 93 -6.48 -15.51 9.86
C GLU A 93 -6.35 -14.23 9.02
N GLY A 94 -5.61 -13.23 9.55
CA GLY A 94 -5.34 -11.95 8.88
C GLY A 94 -6.55 -11.03 8.75
N ALA A 95 -7.59 -11.23 9.58
CA ALA A 95 -8.77 -10.39 9.63
C ALA A 95 -9.26 -10.19 11.05
N LEU A 96 -9.64 -8.95 11.37
CA LEU A 96 -10.24 -8.55 12.63
C LEU A 96 -11.66 -8.05 12.35
N SER A 97 -12.68 -8.58 13.06
CA SER A 97 -14.08 -8.22 12.82
C SER A 97 -14.79 -7.75 14.07
N TYR A 98 -15.37 -6.56 13.99
CA TYR A 98 -16.21 -5.93 15.01
C TYR A 98 -17.70 -6.11 14.75
N ARG A 99 -18.09 -6.85 13.73
CA ARG A 99 -19.49 -7.02 13.29
C ARG A 99 -20.41 -7.61 14.36
N SER A 100 -19.87 -8.38 15.30
CA SER A 100 -20.63 -9.02 16.41
C SER A 100 -20.59 -8.24 17.71
N VAL A 101 -19.85 -7.14 17.77
CA VAL A 101 -19.77 -6.30 18.97
C VAL A 101 -21.07 -5.51 19.11
N THR A 102 -21.77 -5.67 20.24
CA THR A 102 -23.10 -5.09 20.49
C THR A 102 -23.01 -3.78 21.25
N ASP A 103 -24.16 -3.07 21.34
CA ASP A 103 -24.28 -1.72 21.95
C ASP A 103 -24.02 -1.64 23.47
N SER A 104 -23.69 -2.74 24.14
CA SER A 104 -23.42 -2.75 25.58
C SER A 104 -22.02 -2.17 25.95
N VAL A 105 -21.12 -2.00 24.96
CA VAL A 105 -19.82 -1.35 25.17
C VAL A 105 -19.98 0.07 25.68
N GLN A 106 -19.22 0.46 26.70
CA GLN A 106 -19.22 1.81 27.24
C GLN A 106 -18.91 2.87 26.17
N LEU A 107 -19.52 4.01 26.31
CA LEU A 107 -19.47 5.16 25.40
C LEU A 107 -18.05 5.48 24.94
N SER A 108 -17.88 5.57 23.60
CA SER A 108 -16.73 6.20 22.93
C SER A 108 -15.38 5.48 23.10
N GLU A 109 -15.35 4.15 23.15
CA GLU A 109 -14.08 3.43 23.11
C GLU A 109 -13.55 3.41 21.66
N TYR A 110 -12.34 3.93 21.49
CA TYR A 110 -11.60 3.88 20.23
C TYR A 110 -10.51 2.81 20.33
N HIS A 111 -10.42 1.99 19.31
CA HIS A 111 -9.30 1.08 19.10
C HIS A 111 -8.43 1.58 17.97
N THR A 112 -7.16 1.17 17.98
CA THR A 112 -6.22 1.47 16.91
C THR A 112 -5.65 0.16 16.37
N LEU A 113 -5.78 -0.06 15.04
CA LEU A 113 -5.13 -1.15 14.34
C LEU A 113 -3.92 -0.58 13.58
N GLN A 114 -2.72 -1.05 13.94
CA GLN A 114 -1.47 -0.68 13.31
C GLN A 114 -0.90 -1.87 12.56
N VAL A 115 -0.60 -1.67 11.28
CA VAL A 115 0.10 -2.62 10.42
C VAL A 115 1.55 -2.20 10.31
N PRO A 116 2.51 -3.01 10.77
CA PRO A 116 3.93 -2.69 10.64
C PRO A 116 4.40 -2.83 9.19
N ARG A 117 5.63 -2.43 8.92
CA ARG A 117 6.31 -2.70 7.65
C ARG A 117 6.30 -4.21 7.37
N GLY A 118 6.22 -4.61 6.12
CA GLY A 118 6.08 -6.00 5.70
C GLY A 118 4.72 -6.63 5.99
N GLY A 119 3.75 -5.86 6.51
CA GLY A 119 2.43 -6.34 6.88
C GLY A 119 1.31 -5.91 5.93
N GLU A 120 0.18 -6.57 6.09
CA GLU A 120 -1.15 -6.14 5.61
C GLU A 120 -2.21 -6.71 6.54
N TYR A 121 -3.36 -6.06 6.67
CA TYR A 121 -4.42 -6.60 7.52
C TYR A 121 -5.81 -6.15 7.09
N VAL A 122 -6.81 -7.03 7.25
CA VAL A 122 -8.21 -6.73 6.98
C VAL A 122 -8.93 -6.40 8.28
N LEU A 123 -9.65 -5.28 8.29
CA LEU A 123 -10.54 -4.87 9.37
C LEU A 123 -11.97 -4.82 8.86
N VAL A 124 -12.88 -5.49 9.57
CA VAL A 124 -14.32 -5.35 9.36
C VAL A 124 -14.89 -4.55 10.54
N LEU A 125 -15.37 -3.35 10.24
CA LEU A 125 -15.95 -2.43 11.21
C LEU A 125 -17.34 -2.89 11.68
N ALA A 126 -17.84 -2.32 12.76
CA ALA A 126 -19.12 -2.69 13.35
C ALA A 126 -20.32 -2.52 12.39
N ASP A 127 -20.27 -1.54 11.50
CA ASP A 127 -21.30 -1.31 10.47
C ASP A 127 -21.22 -2.33 9.31
N GLY A 128 -20.16 -3.15 9.27
CA GLY A 128 -19.86 -4.11 8.22
C GLY A 128 -19.08 -3.53 7.05
N SER A 129 -18.56 -2.30 7.14
CA SER A 129 -17.58 -1.77 6.20
C SER A 129 -16.26 -2.53 6.33
N GLU A 130 -15.58 -2.77 5.21
CA GLU A 130 -14.31 -3.49 5.15
C GLU A 130 -13.19 -2.53 4.83
N VAL A 131 -12.07 -2.64 5.54
CA VAL A 131 -10.87 -1.84 5.33
C VAL A 131 -9.68 -2.78 5.22
N LEU A 132 -8.98 -2.74 4.08
CA LEU A 132 -7.68 -3.37 3.93
C LEU A 132 -6.62 -2.32 4.20
N LEU A 133 -5.78 -2.54 5.22
CA LEU A 133 -4.63 -1.68 5.53
C LEU A 133 -3.37 -2.23 4.89
N ASN A 134 -2.61 -1.34 4.25
CA ASN A 134 -1.29 -1.65 3.68
C ASN A 134 -0.20 -1.56 4.76
N ALA A 135 1.04 -1.95 4.40
CA ALA A 135 2.20 -1.85 5.26
C ALA A 135 2.41 -0.41 5.80
N GLU A 136 2.91 -0.31 7.03
CA GLU A 136 3.20 0.97 7.70
C GLU A 136 1.98 1.89 7.84
N SER A 137 0.78 1.29 8.05
CA SER A 137 -0.49 2.02 8.15
C SER A 137 -1.14 1.83 9.50
N LYS A 138 -1.93 2.84 9.90
CA LYS A 138 -2.61 2.88 11.18
C LYS A 138 -4.02 3.44 11.00
N LEU A 139 -5.02 2.71 11.52
CA LEU A 139 -6.40 3.15 11.54
C LEU A 139 -6.91 3.20 12.98
N THR A 140 -7.42 4.36 13.39
CA THR A 140 -8.13 4.55 14.66
C THR A 140 -9.63 4.64 14.39
N PHE A 141 -10.43 3.85 15.08
CA PHE A 141 -11.86 3.71 14.82
C PHE A 141 -12.63 3.44 16.11
N PRO A 142 -13.90 3.87 16.22
CA PRO A 142 -14.74 3.53 17.36
C PRO A 142 -15.16 2.07 17.28
N VAL A 143 -15.23 1.41 18.43
CA VAL A 143 -15.67 0.01 18.55
C VAL A 143 -17.10 -0.17 18.00
N VAL A 144 -17.97 0.83 18.19
CA VAL A 144 -19.33 0.90 17.65
C VAL A 144 -19.62 2.33 17.17
N PHE A 145 -20.22 2.48 16.00
CA PHE A 145 -20.70 3.78 15.53
C PHE A 145 -22.05 4.12 16.16
N ARG A 146 -22.11 5.13 17.01
CA ARG A 146 -23.32 5.55 17.74
C ARG A 146 -23.89 6.90 17.32
N GLU A 147 -23.11 7.69 16.60
CA GLU A 147 -23.47 9.02 16.14
C GLU A 147 -24.22 8.95 14.81
N LYS A 148 -24.66 10.13 14.34
CA LYS A 148 -25.27 10.28 13.00
C LYS A 148 -24.25 10.17 11.87
N GLU A 149 -22.99 9.87 12.21
CA GLU A 149 -21.88 9.70 11.29
C GLU A 149 -20.99 8.52 11.71
N ARG A 150 -20.23 7.98 10.77
CA ARG A 150 -19.25 6.92 10.96
C ARG A 150 -17.86 7.49 10.69
N ARG A 151 -17.08 7.78 11.73
CA ARG A 151 -15.79 8.47 11.61
C ARG A 151 -14.63 7.57 12.00
N VAL A 152 -13.59 7.55 11.17
CA VAL A 152 -12.31 6.87 11.40
C VAL A 152 -11.14 7.78 11.05
N TYR A 153 -9.94 7.49 11.57
CA TYR A 153 -8.73 8.28 11.40
C TYR A 153 -7.64 7.41 10.78
N LEU A 154 -7.07 7.84 9.65
CA LEU A 154 -6.06 7.08 8.90
C LEU A 154 -4.71 7.83 8.85
N GLU A 155 -3.65 7.07 9.09
CA GLU A 155 -2.26 7.39 8.72
C GLU A 155 -1.74 6.24 7.86
N GLY A 156 -1.08 6.50 6.73
CA GLY A 156 -0.60 5.49 5.79
C GLY A 156 -1.57 5.21 4.65
N GLU A 157 -1.72 3.96 4.23
CA GLU A 157 -2.52 3.59 3.06
C GLU A 157 -3.57 2.54 3.39
N ALA A 158 -4.80 2.79 2.93
CA ALA A 158 -5.91 1.87 3.12
C ALA A 158 -6.87 1.88 1.93
N TYR A 159 -7.47 0.72 1.69
CA TYR A 159 -8.55 0.52 0.73
C TYR A 159 -9.84 0.21 1.48
N PHE A 160 -10.89 0.99 1.17
CA PHE A 160 -12.17 0.98 1.85
C PHE A 160 -13.27 0.43 0.94
N LYS A 161 -14.06 -0.52 1.47
CA LYS A 161 -15.37 -0.93 0.94
C LYS A 161 -16.43 -0.52 1.94
N VAL A 162 -16.93 0.71 1.82
CA VAL A 162 -17.87 1.27 2.78
C VAL A 162 -19.27 0.78 2.49
N LYS A 163 -19.94 0.22 3.51
CA LYS A 163 -21.34 -0.21 3.42
C LYS A 163 -22.25 0.97 3.17
N LYS A 164 -23.13 0.84 2.17
CA LYS A 164 -24.04 1.91 1.77
C LYS A 164 -25.02 2.25 2.89
N ASN A 165 -24.98 3.51 3.34
CA ASN A 165 -25.91 4.09 4.31
C ASN A 165 -25.97 5.61 4.14
N PRO A 166 -26.84 6.16 3.26
CA PRO A 166 -26.95 7.61 3.04
C PRO A 166 -27.41 8.40 4.26
N ALA A 167 -28.13 7.76 5.20
CA ALA A 167 -28.63 8.42 6.41
C ALA A 167 -27.54 8.61 7.49
N CYS A 168 -26.40 7.88 7.36
CA CYS A 168 -25.28 7.95 8.29
C CYS A 168 -23.99 7.94 7.47
N PRO A 169 -23.47 9.10 7.01
CA PRO A 169 -22.27 9.19 6.17
C PRO A 169 -21.04 8.66 6.89
N PHE A 170 -20.05 8.25 6.11
CA PHE A 170 -18.79 7.71 6.58
C PHE A 170 -17.67 8.71 6.28
N PHE A 171 -16.88 9.03 7.30
CA PHE A 171 -15.79 9.98 7.23
C PHE A 171 -14.45 9.30 7.49
N VAL A 172 -13.47 9.56 6.64
CA VAL A 172 -12.06 9.24 6.89
C VAL A 172 -11.30 10.54 7.10
N GLU A 173 -10.82 10.73 8.33
CA GLU A 173 -9.94 11.84 8.68
C GLU A 173 -8.51 11.51 8.32
N VAL A 174 -7.91 12.34 7.48
CA VAL A 174 -6.52 12.28 7.05
C VAL A 174 -5.95 13.68 7.13
N LYS A 175 -5.62 14.14 8.33
CA LYS A 175 -5.23 15.54 8.57
C LYS A 175 -4.25 16.08 7.51
N PRO A 176 -4.57 17.23 6.88
CA PRO A 176 -5.69 18.14 7.20
C PRO A 176 -6.98 17.86 6.40
N LEU A 177 -7.09 16.72 5.70
CA LEU A 177 -8.24 16.37 4.86
C LEU A 177 -9.32 15.62 5.63
N GLU A 178 -10.56 15.81 5.19
CA GLU A 178 -11.72 14.99 5.50
C GLU A 178 -12.27 14.38 4.22
N VAL A 179 -12.46 13.05 4.21
CA VAL A 179 -13.01 12.29 3.07
C VAL A 179 -14.38 11.75 3.47
N GLU A 180 -15.46 12.25 2.83
CA GLU A 180 -16.85 11.86 3.11
C GLU A 180 -17.40 10.96 2.01
N VAL A 181 -18.04 9.85 2.42
CA VAL A 181 -18.69 8.89 1.53
C VAL A 181 -19.99 8.35 2.13
N THR A 182 -20.89 7.80 1.30
CA THR A 182 -22.17 7.21 1.79
C THR A 182 -22.34 5.72 1.42
N GLY A 183 -21.38 5.16 0.70
CA GLY A 183 -21.41 3.76 0.23
C GLY A 183 -20.56 3.62 -1.02
N THR A 184 -19.27 3.52 -0.86
CA THR A 184 -18.25 3.81 -1.87
C THR A 184 -17.09 2.84 -1.70
N THR A 185 -16.43 2.50 -2.80
CA THR A 185 -15.18 1.75 -2.82
C THR A 185 -14.07 2.67 -3.31
N PHE A 186 -13.03 2.87 -2.50
CA PHE A 186 -11.97 3.84 -2.77
C PHE A 186 -10.69 3.52 -1.98
N GLY A 187 -9.56 4.07 -2.43
CA GLY A 187 -8.29 4.03 -1.72
C GLY A 187 -7.86 5.40 -1.23
N ILE A 188 -7.17 5.44 -0.11
CA ILE A 188 -6.46 6.62 0.40
C ILE A 188 -5.01 6.24 0.65
N ARG A 189 -4.08 7.06 0.12
CA ARG A 189 -2.65 7.00 0.42
C ARG A 189 -2.22 8.30 1.07
N ALA A 190 -1.74 8.21 2.31
CA ALA A 190 -1.47 9.37 3.17
C ALA A 190 -0.32 9.10 4.13
N TYR A 191 0.79 8.57 3.63
CA TYR A 191 1.98 8.37 4.44
C TYR A 191 2.55 9.72 4.92
N PRO A 192 2.99 9.82 6.20
CA PRO A 192 3.52 11.08 6.74
C PRO A 192 4.79 11.58 6.06
N ASP A 193 5.59 10.66 5.52
CA ASP A 193 6.85 10.93 4.79
C ASP A 193 6.63 11.31 3.32
N GLU A 194 5.38 11.28 2.82
CA GLU A 194 5.03 11.67 1.46
C GLU A 194 4.45 13.09 1.41
N THR A 195 4.77 13.81 0.34
CA THR A 195 4.27 15.18 0.11
C THR A 195 2.80 15.20 -0.28
N ASP A 196 2.32 14.13 -0.93
CA ASP A 196 0.98 14.09 -1.48
C ASP A 196 0.07 13.16 -0.64
N VAL A 197 -1.17 13.59 -0.46
CA VAL A 197 -2.26 12.71 -0.03
C VAL A 197 -3.13 12.42 -1.24
N LEU A 198 -3.29 11.13 -1.56
CA LEU A 198 -4.05 10.68 -2.72
C LEU A 198 -5.35 10.02 -2.26
N THR A 199 -6.47 10.40 -2.87
CA THR A 199 -7.77 9.72 -2.69
C THR A 199 -8.25 9.27 -4.06
N THR A 200 -8.26 7.95 -4.30
CA THR A 200 -8.59 7.34 -5.60
C THR A 200 -9.95 6.65 -5.53
N LEU A 201 -10.88 7.04 -6.39
CA LEU A 201 -12.23 6.49 -6.40
C LEU A 201 -12.38 5.36 -7.41
N GLU A 202 -12.79 4.18 -6.93
CA GLU A 202 -13.11 3.02 -7.77
C GLU A 202 -14.60 2.97 -8.13
N THR A 203 -15.49 3.05 -7.12
CA THR A 203 -16.96 3.02 -7.35
C THR A 203 -17.68 3.93 -6.36
N GLY A 204 -18.79 4.55 -6.80
CA GLY A 204 -19.61 5.42 -5.96
C GLY A 204 -19.27 6.89 -6.13
N THR A 205 -19.26 7.65 -5.03
CA THR A 205 -18.93 9.08 -4.97
C THR A 205 -18.13 9.38 -3.72
N VAL A 206 -17.15 10.28 -3.84
CA VAL A 206 -16.31 10.75 -2.73
C VAL A 206 -16.33 12.28 -2.73
N ARG A 207 -16.44 12.84 -1.55
CA ARG A 207 -16.23 14.27 -1.29
C ARG A 207 -14.98 14.43 -0.44
N VAL A 208 -14.02 15.22 -0.91
CA VAL A 208 -12.77 15.52 -0.19
C VAL A 208 -12.77 16.99 0.18
N ARG A 209 -12.51 17.29 1.45
CA ARG A 209 -12.45 18.65 2.00
C ARG A 209 -11.11 18.94 2.64
N ASN A 210 -10.67 20.20 2.47
CA ASN A 210 -9.57 20.81 3.22
C ASN A 210 -9.99 22.21 3.66
N GLY A 211 -10.52 22.34 4.85
CA GLY A 211 -11.13 23.59 5.29
C GLY A 211 -12.26 24.03 4.38
N GLU A 212 -12.09 25.19 3.69
CA GLU A 212 -13.09 25.71 2.75
C GLU A 212 -13.01 25.09 1.34
N ALA A 213 -11.87 24.46 0.99
CA ALA A 213 -11.71 23.79 -0.30
C ALA A 213 -12.43 22.45 -0.30
N GLU A 214 -13.24 22.21 -1.33
CA GLU A 214 -13.99 20.97 -1.52
C GLU A 214 -13.88 20.50 -2.97
N VAL A 215 -13.71 19.19 -3.16
CA VAL A 215 -13.79 18.55 -4.46
C VAL A 215 -14.63 17.28 -4.39
N ASN A 216 -15.34 16.99 -5.48
CA ASN A 216 -16.14 15.78 -5.63
C ASN A 216 -15.51 14.86 -6.69
N LEU A 217 -15.39 13.58 -6.37
CA LEU A 217 -14.87 12.56 -7.28
C LEU A 217 -15.99 11.72 -7.86
N SER A 218 -15.86 11.40 -9.13
CA SER A 218 -16.54 10.30 -9.83
C SER A 218 -15.56 9.14 -10.07
N PRO A 219 -15.99 7.92 -10.40
CA PRO A 219 -15.10 6.81 -10.72
C PRO A 219 -14.01 7.18 -11.73
N ASP A 220 -12.84 6.57 -11.59
CA ASP A 220 -11.61 6.82 -12.35
C ASP A 220 -11.04 8.24 -12.15
N ARG A 221 -11.37 8.87 -11.01
CA ARG A 221 -10.75 10.14 -10.60
C ARG A 221 -10.02 10.00 -9.28
N GLN A 222 -9.00 10.87 -9.13
CA GLN A 222 -8.17 10.96 -7.93
C GLN A 222 -8.11 12.41 -7.48
N ALA A 223 -8.34 12.64 -6.19
CA ALA A 223 -7.97 13.89 -5.52
C ALA A 223 -6.52 13.80 -5.07
N ILE A 224 -5.77 14.86 -5.33
CA ILE A 224 -4.36 15.03 -4.96
C ILE A 224 -4.26 16.26 -4.08
N PHE A 225 -3.86 16.08 -2.84
CA PHE A 225 -3.55 17.16 -1.93
C PHE A 225 -2.04 17.24 -1.71
N ASP A 226 -1.43 18.32 -2.16
CA ASP A 226 -0.01 18.62 -1.94
C ASP A 226 0.15 19.35 -0.60
N ARG A 227 0.78 18.69 0.38
CA ARG A 227 1.03 19.22 1.73
C ARG A 227 1.94 20.44 1.73
N SER A 228 2.84 20.56 0.75
CA SER A 228 3.80 21.66 0.66
C SER A 228 3.17 22.96 0.19
N THR A 229 2.20 22.86 -0.72
CA THR A 229 1.47 24.00 -1.29
C THR A 229 0.07 24.16 -0.74
N THR A 230 -0.41 23.19 0.07
CA THR A 230 -1.78 23.10 0.60
C THR A 230 -2.86 23.15 -0.48
N THR A 231 -2.52 22.70 -1.70
CA THR A 231 -3.44 22.71 -2.84
C THR A 231 -4.15 21.38 -2.99
N LEU A 232 -5.46 21.44 -3.23
CA LEU A 232 -6.31 20.29 -3.53
C LEU A 232 -6.70 20.35 -5.02
N SER A 233 -6.37 19.30 -5.76
CA SER A 233 -6.65 19.18 -7.21
C SER A 233 -7.27 17.82 -7.54
N VAL A 234 -7.89 17.71 -8.72
CA VAL A 234 -8.52 16.47 -9.21
C VAL A 234 -8.02 16.14 -10.60
N GLY A 235 -7.61 14.89 -10.80
CA GLY A 235 -7.18 14.35 -12.10
C GLY A 235 -7.93 13.06 -12.48
N GLU A 236 -7.93 12.74 -13.78
CA GLU A 236 -8.29 11.40 -14.27
C GLU A 236 -7.09 10.48 -14.08
N VAL A 237 -7.34 9.26 -13.61
CA VAL A 237 -6.30 8.27 -13.37
C VAL A 237 -6.72 6.89 -13.86
N ASP A 238 -5.73 6.04 -14.14
CA ASP A 238 -5.93 4.61 -14.22
C ASP A 238 -5.95 4.06 -12.78
N THR A 239 -7.12 3.70 -12.29
CA THR A 239 -7.29 3.22 -10.91
C THR A 239 -6.48 1.95 -10.63
N ASP A 240 -6.20 1.13 -11.65
CA ASP A 240 -5.36 -0.06 -11.52
C ASP A 240 -3.93 0.29 -11.06
N LEU A 241 -3.39 1.45 -11.44
CA LEU A 241 -2.05 1.87 -11.02
C LEU A 241 -1.97 2.18 -9.51
N PHE A 242 -3.07 2.67 -8.94
CA PHE A 242 -3.09 3.12 -7.55
C PHE A 242 -3.70 2.10 -6.59
N LEU A 243 -4.54 1.19 -7.10
CA LEU A 243 -5.28 0.23 -6.27
C LEU A 243 -4.88 -1.23 -6.50
N ALA A 244 -3.93 -1.52 -7.41
CA ALA A 244 -3.47 -2.89 -7.68
C ALA A 244 -2.90 -3.61 -6.45
N TRP A 245 -2.37 -2.87 -5.50
CA TRP A 245 -1.79 -3.42 -4.28
C TRP A 245 -2.81 -4.23 -3.45
N LYS A 246 -4.10 -3.86 -3.48
CA LYS A 246 -5.18 -4.62 -2.81
C LYS A 246 -5.35 -6.05 -3.35
N ASP A 247 -4.91 -6.26 -4.59
CA ASP A 247 -4.93 -7.55 -5.28
C ASP A 247 -3.52 -8.21 -5.30
N GLY A 248 -2.61 -7.72 -4.44
CA GLY A 248 -1.25 -8.25 -4.31
C GLY A 248 -0.36 -7.96 -5.52
N ARG A 249 -0.58 -6.85 -6.24
CA ARG A 249 0.24 -6.41 -7.38
C ARG A 249 0.80 -5.03 -7.11
N ILE A 250 2.01 -4.76 -7.59
CA ILE A 250 2.59 -3.42 -7.65
C ILE A 250 2.74 -3.03 -9.11
N ILE A 251 2.18 -1.89 -9.48
CA ILE A 251 2.28 -1.37 -10.83
C ILE A 251 2.86 0.04 -10.75
N PHE A 252 4.00 0.23 -11.41
CA PHE A 252 4.62 1.53 -11.61
C PHE A 252 4.67 1.81 -13.10
N ASP A 253 4.36 3.03 -13.49
CA ASP A 253 4.49 3.50 -14.86
C ASP A 253 5.28 4.80 -14.88
N ASP A 254 6.44 4.77 -15.56
CA ASP A 254 7.39 5.89 -15.63
C ASP A 254 7.61 6.56 -14.25
N CYS A 255 7.93 5.72 -13.23
CA CYS A 255 8.04 6.13 -11.83
C CYS A 255 9.51 6.29 -11.41
N PRO A 256 9.88 7.33 -10.64
CA PRO A 256 11.22 7.47 -10.09
C PRO A 256 11.60 6.30 -9.18
N LEU A 257 12.85 5.83 -9.28
CA LEU A 257 13.38 4.72 -8.48
C LEU A 257 13.19 4.94 -6.97
N GLU A 258 13.34 6.17 -6.51
CA GLU A 258 13.11 6.52 -5.11
C GLU A 258 11.70 6.15 -4.63
N LYS A 259 10.68 6.45 -5.41
CA LYS A 259 9.29 6.10 -5.08
C LYS A 259 9.04 4.59 -5.16
N ILE A 260 9.63 3.93 -6.16
CA ILE A 260 9.56 2.47 -6.31
C ILE A 260 10.17 1.77 -5.09
N LEU A 261 11.39 2.17 -4.70
CA LEU A 261 12.09 1.55 -3.59
C LEU A 261 11.49 1.90 -2.23
N ALA A 262 10.89 3.09 -2.07
CA ALA A 262 10.13 3.42 -0.87
C ALA A 262 8.94 2.47 -0.67
N GLU A 263 8.18 2.19 -1.72
CA GLU A 263 7.06 1.23 -1.68
C GLU A 263 7.53 -0.20 -1.39
N ILE A 264 8.56 -0.66 -2.12
CA ILE A 264 9.17 -1.97 -1.92
C ILE A 264 9.74 -2.07 -0.50
N GLY A 265 10.38 -1.02 0.00
CA GLY A 265 10.89 -0.94 1.37
C GLY A 265 9.81 -1.15 2.42
N ARG A 266 8.62 -0.55 2.24
CA ARG A 266 7.47 -0.78 3.13
C ARG A 266 6.97 -2.23 3.07
N TRP A 267 6.92 -2.83 1.87
CA TRP A 267 6.35 -4.16 1.67
C TRP A 267 7.25 -5.30 2.13
N TYR A 268 8.57 -5.13 2.04
CA TYR A 268 9.54 -6.17 2.41
C TYR A 268 10.30 -5.84 3.71
N ASP A 269 9.93 -4.75 4.38
CA ASP A 269 10.59 -4.24 5.60
C ASP A 269 12.09 -4.01 5.37
N LEU A 270 12.43 -3.14 4.40
CA LEU A 270 13.79 -2.88 3.97
C LEU A 270 14.17 -1.41 4.20
N ASP A 271 15.40 -1.20 4.65
CA ASP A 271 16.03 0.11 4.72
C ASP A 271 16.84 0.37 3.45
N ILE A 272 16.53 1.46 2.75
CA ILE A 272 17.11 1.79 1.46
C ILE A 272 18.10 2.95 1.60
N PHE A 273 19.34 2.73 1.14
CA PHE A 273 20.38 3.73 1.09
C PHE A 273 20.87 3.92 -0.34
N TYR A 274 21.21 5.15 -0.71
CA TYR A 274 21.69 5.49 -2.05
C TYR A 274 23.15 5.91 -1.97
N ALA A 275 24.03 5.17 -2.64
CA ALA A 275 25.46 5.52 -2.76
C ALA A 275 25.67 6.69 -3.73
N ARG A 276 24.75 6.88 -4.70
CA ARG A 276 24.74 7.96 -5.67
C ARG A 276 23.37 8.62 -5.70
N GLU A 277 23.32 9.94 -5.56
CA GLU A 277 22.06 10.69 -5.46
C GLU A 277 21.29 10.68 -6.80
N GLU A 278 21.99 10.70 -7.93
CA GLU A 278 21.37 10.75 -9.25
C GLU A 278 20.49 9.53 -9.58
N VAL A 279 20.78 8.34 -9.02
CA VAL A 279 20.01 7.13 -9.31
C VAL A 279 18.57 7.19 -8.78
N ARG A 280 18.30 8.02 -7.78
CA ARG A 280 16.95 8.23 -7.24
C ARG A 280 15.95 8.67 -8.31
N SER A 281 16.41 9.49 -9.26
CA SER A 281 15.59 10.06 -10.32
C SER A 281 15.42 9.14 -11.54
N TYR A 282 16.11 8.00 -11.59
CA TYR A 282 15.97 7.04 -12.70
C TYR A 282 14.53 6.51 -12.71
N ARG A 283 13.97 6.35 -13.91
CA ARG A 283 12.55 6.05 -14.05
C ARG A 283 12.36 4.64 -14.61
N PHE A 284 11.42 3.92 -14.01
CA PHE A 284 11.11 2.54 -14.40
C PHE A 284 9.60 2.33 -14.49
N SER A 285 9.19 1.41 -15.37
CA SER A 285 7.85 0.84 -15.41
C SER A 285 7.94 -0.63 -15.02
N LEU A 286 7.20 -1.03 -13.98
CA LEU A 286 7.22 -2.36 -13.38
C LEU A 286 5.80 -2.86 -13.12
N ASN A 287 5.59 -4.15 -13.29
CA ASN A 287 4.37 -4.83 -12.87
C ASN A 287 4.76 -6.15 -12.23
N ILE A 288 4.80 -6.18 -10.91
CA ILE A 288 5.27 -7.30 -10.10
C ILE A 288 4.15 -7.79 -9.18
N LYS A 289 4.19 -9.07 -8.82
CA LYS A 289 3.32 -9.66 -7.82
C LYS A 289 3.99 -9.58 -6.45
N ARG A 290 3.23 -9.23 -5.44
CA ARG A 290 3.69 -9.09 -4.06
C ARG A 290 4.31 -10.37 -3.48
N HIS A 291 3.98 -11.53 -4.06
CA HIS A 291 4.52 -12.83 -3.63
C HIS A 291 5.80 -13.25 -4.39
N GLU A 292 6.22 -12.48 -5.39
CA GLU A 292 7.53 -12.70 -6.02
C GLU A 292 8.63 -12.40 -4.99
N THR A 293 9.74 -13.13 -5.08
CA THR A 293 10.84 -12.91 -4.15
C THR A 293 11.46 -11.54 -4.40
N PHE A 294 11.85 -10.88 -3.34
CA PHE A 294 12.50 -9.56 -3.45
C PHE A 294 13.74 -9.60 -4.37
N GLY A 295 14.49 -10.70 -4.37
CA GLY A 295 15.64 -10.90 -5.25
C GLY A 295 15.29 -10.88 -6.74
N GLU A 296 14.08 -11.36 -7.13
CA GLU A 296 13.61 -11.26 -8.52
C GLU A 296 13.33 -9.81 -8.92
N VAL A 297 12.75 -9.03 -8.01
CA VAL A 297 12.49 -7.60 -8.24
C VAL A 297 13.79 -6.82 -8.44
N LEU A 298 14.81 -7.09 -7.62
CA LEU A 298 16.13 -6.45 -7.78
C LEU A 298 16.78 -6.80 -9.12
N LYS A 299 16.76 -8.08 -9.51
CA LYS A 299 17.29 -8.52 -10.82
C LYS A 299 16.59 -7.83 -11.99
N LEU A 300 15.27 -7.60 -11.90
CA LEU A 300 14.53 -6.89 -12.94
C LEU A 300 14.99 -5.43 -13.03
N LEU A 301 15.17 -4.75 -11.89
CA LEU A 301 15.64 -3.37 -11.84
C LEU A 301 17.09 -3.24 -12.35
N GLU A 302 17.99 -4.16 -11.98
CA GLU A 302 19.37 -4.20 -12.47
C GLU A 302 19.44 -4.43 -13.99
N ALA A 303 18.60 -5.34 -14.51
CA ALA A 303 18.55 -5.63 -15.94
C ALA A 303 17.97 -4.47 -16.78
N ALA A 304 17.10 -3.65 -16.18
CA ALA A 304 16.44 -2.54 -16.85
C ALA A 304 17.24 -1.24 -16.80
N GLY A 305 18.22 -1.10 -15.90
CA GLY A 305 18.97 0.14 -15.67
C GLY A 305 20.45 -0.10 -15.37
N GLN A 306 21.22 0.99 -15.39
CA GLN A 306 22.63 0.98 -14.96
C GLN A 306 22.74 1.19 -13.44
N ILE A 307 22.07 0.34 -12.68
CA ILE A 307 22.04 0.36 -11.22
C ILE A 307 22.43 -1.02 -10.70
N GLY A 308 23.01 -1.07 -9.52
CA GLY A 308 23.31 -2.30 -8.81
C GLY A 308 22.85 -2.21 -7.37
N PHE A 309 22.61 -3.36 -6.75
CA PHE A 309 22.16 -3.44 -5.37
C PHE A 309 23.13 -4.27 -4.54
N GLU A 310 23.46 -3.77 -3.35
CA GLU A 310 24.15 -4.53 -2.32
C GLU A 310 23.16 -4.78 -1.18
N VAL A 311 22.94 -6.05 -0.85
CA VAL A 311 21.96 -6.49 0.15
C VAL A 311 22.68 -6.98 1.39
N ASN A 312 22.42 -6.35 2.55
CA ASN A 312 22.99 -6.71 3.84
C ASN A 312 21.86 -6.87 4.87
N GLY A 313 21.32 -8.08 5.01
CA GLY A 313 20.13 -8.32 5.83
C GLY A 313 18.92 -7.57 5.28
N ASN A 314 18.36 -6.66 6.06
CA ASN A 314 17.25 -5.78 5.66
C ASN A 314 17.70 -4.46 5.03
N THR A 315 19.01 -4.24 4.90
CA THR A 315 19.57 -3.00 4.34
C THR A 315 19.95 -3.19 2.88
N ILE A 316 19.52 -2.27 2.04
CA ILE A 316 19.79 -2.23 0.61
C ILE A 316 20.58 -0.97 0.30
N VAL A 317 21.75 -1.13 -0.34
CA VAL A 317 22.53 -0.01 -0.87
C VAL A 317 22.41 0.00 -2.39
N VAL A 318 21.89 1.10 -2.94
CA VAL A 318 21.72 1.33 -4.38
C VAL A 318 22.97 2.03 -4.92
N ARG A 319 23.61 1.45 -5.96
CA ARG A 319 24.87 1.92 -6.55
C ARG A 319 24.71 2.37 -8.00
#